data_55ad0328e0ed76cdc1e923ca39584dcb
#
_entry.id   55ad0328e0ed76cdc1e923ca39584dcb
#
_cell.length_a   1.000
_cell.length_b   1.000
_cell.length_c   1.000
_cell.angle_alpha   90.00
_cell.angle_beta   90.00
_cell.angle_gamma   90.00
#
_symmetry.space_group_name_H-M   'P 1'
#
loop_
_entity.id
_entity.type
_entity.pdbx_description
1 polymer ?
#
loop_
_entity_poly.entity_id
_entity_poly.type
_entity_poly.pdbx_seq_one_letter_code
_entity_poly.pdbx_strand_id
1 'polypeptide(L)'
;YTLKYDTLRGDTLISREHRTMYYYQYRNDTLLFLGYRNPTTLVSYREPETYLVFPFPYGRSITSYYDGKGHYCDRFSVHIQGVTTTEADAVGRMILPEGDTLQNVLRVHLSKKVVEKMEPIFNYNMITTDTIPFVICRDSIDYRLNNDSTHFEIDTWLWYANGYRYPIFETKQARLFKKKEAYEQFGVSYY
;
A
#
# COMPACT_ATOMS: atom_id res chain seq x y z
N TYR A 1 5.64 -0.04 23.92
CA TYR A 1 5.88 -1.17 23.02
C TYR A 1 6.80 -0.71 21.90
N THR A 2 8.05 -1.12 21.98
CA THR A 2 9.00 -0.90 20.89
C THR A 2 8.82 -2.05 19.93
N LEU A 3 8.31 -1.78 18.73
CA LEU A 3 8.44 -2.73 17.64
C LEU A 3 9.94 -2.94 17.42
N LYS A 4 10.41 -4.11 17.72
CA LYS A 4 11.69 -4.58 17.24
C LYS A 4 11.53 -4.87 15.74
N TYR A 5 11.58 -3.82 14.91
CA TYR A 5 12.07 -3.99 13.56
C TYR A 5 13.59 -4.21 13.68
N ASP A 6 13.98 -5.43 14.01
CA ASP A 6 15.40 -5.84 14.09
C ASP A 6 16.12 -5.76 12.73
N THR A 7 15.45 -5.18 11.73
CA THR A 7 15.93 -5.03 10.36
C THR A 7 15.72 -3.64 9.77
N LEU A 8 15.48 -2.60 10.58
CA LEU A 8 15.58 -1.22 10.12
C LEU A 8 17.07 -0.86 9.94
N ARG A 9 17.73 -1.50 8.97
CA ARG A 9 19.04 -1.09 8.49
C ARG A 9 18.88 0.18 7.66
N GLY A 10 19.91 1.01 7.53
CA GLY A 10 19.95 2.40 7.09
C GLY A 10 19.29 2.82 5.78
N ASP A 11 18.56 1.95 5.11
CA ASP A 11 17.78 2.14 3.87
C ASP A 11 16.26 2.14 4.10
N THR A 12 15.82 2.13 5.37
CA THR A 12 14.38 2.22 5.70
C THR A 12 13.93 3.68 5.79
N LEU A 13 12.90 4.00 5.05
CA LEU A 13 12.23 5.30 5.05
C LEU A 13 10.94 5.21 5.86
N ILE A 14 10.69 6.20 6.72
CA ILE A 14 9.46 6.29 7.51
C ILE A 14 8.70 7.53 7.08
N SER A 15 7.49 7.34 6.58
CA SER A 15 6.51 8.42 6.39
C SER A 15 5.54 8.46 7.57
N ARG A 16 5.15 9.66 7.99
CA ARG A 16 4.15 9.87 9.04
C ARG A 16 2.99 10.68 8.51
N GLU A 17 1.80 10.14 8.68
CA GLU A 17 0.56 10.81 8.34
C GLU A 17 -0.53 10.45 9.36
N HIS A 18 -1.23 11.45 9.90
CA HIS A 18 -2.36 11.28 10.83
C HIS A 18 -2.16 10.21 11.92
N ARG A 19 -1.01 10.26 12.63
CA ARG A 19 -0.60 9.30 13.67
C ARG A 19 -0.29 7.88 13.17
N THR A 20 -0.22 7.68 11.85
CA THR A 20 0.22 6.44 11.23
C THR A 20 1.65 6.59 10.72
N MET A 21 2.49 5.61 10.99
CA MET A 21 3.81 5.44 10.43
C MET A 21 3.76 4.40 9.34
N TYR A 22 4.19 4.77 8.15
CA TYR A 22 4.33 3.90 7.00
C TYR A 22 5.80 3.60 6.79
N TYR A 23 6.15 2.33 6.59
CA TYR A 23 7.52 1.86 6.48
C TYR A 23 7.81 1.44 5.05
N TYR A 24 8.88 2.01 4.51
CA TYR A 24 9.35 1.72 3.16
C TYR A 24 10.82 1.31 3.20
N GLN A 25 11.25 0.57 2.20
CA GLN A 25 12.64 0.24 1.93
C GLN A 25 12.98 0.59 0.49
N TYR A 26 14.10 1.29 0.28
CA TYR A 26 14.65 1.49 -1.05
C TYR A 26 15.77 0.50 -1.28
N ARG A 27 15.65 -0.36 -2.29
CA ARG A 27 16.63 -1.38 -2.63
C ARG A 27 16.59 -1.70 -4.12
N ASN A 28 17.78 -1.70 -4.77
CA ASN A 28 17.92 -2.05 -6.20
C ASN A 28 16.93 -1.26 -7.07
N ASP A 29 16.94 0.08 -6.95
CA ASP A 29 16.06 0.99 -7.68
C ASP A 29 14.56 0.73 -7.49
N THR A 30 14.21 0.06 -6.41
CA THR A 30 12.83 -0.30 -6.08
C THR A 30 12.46 0.24 -4.70
N LEU A 31 11.33 0.93 -4.63
CA LEU A 31 10.70 1.34 -3.38
C LEU A 31 9.67 0.29 -2.98
N LEU A 32 9.95 -0.38 -1.87
CA LEU A 32 9.11 -1.42 -1.28
C LEU A 32 8.33 -0.86 -0.11
N PHE A 33 7.05 -1.19 0.00
CA PHE A 33 6.24 -0.92 1.19
C PHE A 33 6.24 -2.14 2.10
N LEU A 34 6.68 -1.93 3.35
CA LEU A 34 6.91 -2.99 4.32
C LEU A 34 5.77 -3.15 5.33
N GLY A 35 4.86 -2.19 5.42
CA GLY A 35 3.78 -2.19 6.39
C GLY A 35 3.56 -0.85 7.07
N TYR A 36 2.70 -0.84 8.08
CA TYR A 36 2.34 0.39 8.78
C TYR A 36 2.01 0.13 10.25
N ARG A 37 2.09 1.21 11.03
CA ARG A 37 1.72 1.22 12.45
C ARG A 37 0.97 2.50 12.81
N ASN A 38 -0.11 2.33 13.55
CA ASN A 38 -0.80 3.42 14.24
C ASN A 38 -1.06 3.01 15.72
N PRO A 39 -1.72 3.83 16.55
CA PRO A 39 -1.95 3.49 17.96
C PRO A 39 -2.70 2.18 18.21
N THR A 40 -3.49 1.70 17.27
CA THR A 40 -4.34 0.51 17.43
C THR A 40 -3.93 -0.66 16.53
N THR A 41 -3.20 -0.38 15.46
CA THR A 41 -2.94 -1.35 14.40
C THR A 41 -1.45 -1.45 14.12
N LEU A 42 -0.98 -2.66 13.96
CA LEU A 42 0.33 -2.98 13.41
C LEU A 42 0.16 -4.01 12.31
N VAL A 43 0.69 -3.72 11.13
CA VAL A 43 0.78 -4.68 10.03
C VAL A 43 2.19 -4.68 9.47
N SER A 44 2.78 -5.86 9.33
CA SER A 44 4.06 -6.09 8.66
C SER A 44 3.85 -6.98 7.44
N TYR A 45 4.41 -6.58 6.31
CA TYR A 45 4.30 -7.33 5.06
C TYR A 45 5.41 -8.38 5.00
N ARG A 46 5.03 -9.65 4.95
CA ARG A 46 5.95 -10.79 4.73
C ARG A 46 6.42 -10.83 3.29
N GLU A 47 5.51 -10.53 2.36
CA GLU A 47 5.82 -10.20 0.99
C GLU A 47 5.56 -8.71 0.78
N PRO A 48 6.62 -7.89 0.67
CA PRO A 48 6.49 -6.45 0.49
C PRO A 48 5.79 -6.08 -0.81
N GLU A 49 4.99 -5.02 -0.76
CA GLU A 49 4.43 -4.42 -1.95
C GLU A 49 5.49 -3.60 -2.68
N THR A 50 5.69 -3.86 -3.97
CA THR A 50 6.48 -2.97 -4.83
C THR A 50 5.68 -1.70 -5.10
N TYR A 51 6.08 -0.60 -4.46
CA TYR A 51 5.39 0.68 -4.59
C TYR A 51 5.78 1.42 -5.86
N LEU A 52 7.09 1.56 -6.11
CA LEU A 52 7.66 2.18 -7.32
C LEU A 52 8.97 1.50 -7.71
N VAL A 53 9.30 1.56 -9.00
CA VAL A 53 10.60 1.13 -9.55
C VAL A 53 11.19 2.29 -10.34
N PHE A 54 12.48 2.56 -10.17
CA PHE A 54 13.15 3.68 -10.82
C PHE A 54 14.12 3.20 -11.92
N PRO A 55 14.21 3.94 -13.05
CA PRO A 55 13.35 5.03 -13.46
C PRO A 55 11.94 4.55 -13.79
N PHE A 56 10.92 5.41 -13.59
CA PHE A 56 9.52 5.10 -13.89
C PHE A 56 8.98 6.06 -14.97
N PRO A 57 9.33 5.84 -16.25
CA PRO A 57 8.91 6.70 -17.34
C PRO A 57 7.42 6.50 -17.68
N TYR A 58 6.84 7.48 -18.37
CA TYR A 58 5.50 7.39 -18.94
C TYR A 58 5.29 6.09 -19.74
N GLY A 59 4.13 5.45 -19.55
CA GLY A 59 3.76 4.19 -20.16
C GLY A 59 4.32 2.93 -19.48
N ARG A 60 5.16 3.09 -18.42
CA ARG A 60 5.61 1.94 -17.63
C ARG A 60 4.51 1.49 -16.68
N SER A 61 4.32 0.17 -16.60
CA SER A 61 3.41 -0.47 -15.64
C SER A 61 4.12 -1.61 -14.92
N ILE A 62 3.80 -1.80 -13.64
CA ILE A 62 4.27 -2.91 -12.80
C ILE A 62 3.10 -3.48 -12.01
N THR A 63 3.14 -4.79 -11.72
CA THR A 63 2.17 -5.45 -10.86
C THR A 63 2.89 -6.12 -9.70
N SER A 64 2.42 -5.89 -8.49
CA SER A 64 2.97 -6.44 -7.25
C SER A 64 1.88 -7.11 -6.45
N TYR A 65 2.11 -8.37 -6.08
CA TYR A 65 1.33 -9.09 -5.08
C TYR A 65 1.98 -8.92 -3.72
N TYR A 66 1.19 -8.82 -2.68
CA TYR A 66 1.67 -8.65 -1.31
C TYR A 66 0.86 -9.44 -0.30
N ASP A 67 1.51 -9.75 0.81
CA ASP A 67 0.92 -10.45 1.95
C ASP A 67 1.44 -9.83 3.25
N GLY A 68 0.53 -9.41 4.11
CA GLY A 68 0.84 -8.80 5.39
C GLY A 68 0.04 -9.42 6.54
N LYS A 69 0.68 -9.55 7.68
CA LYS A 69 0.06 -9.97 8.93
C LYS A 69 0.28 -8.94 10.02
N GLY A 70 -0.64 -8.90 10.95
CA GLY A 70 -0.56 -7.99 12.06
C GLY A 70 -1.64 -8.20 13.09
N HIS A 71 -1.90 -7.14 13.88
CA HIS A 71 -2.94 -7.16 14.90
C HIS A 71 -3.64 -5.80 15.01
N TYR A 72 -4.86 -5.84 15.46
CA TYR A 72 -5.66 -4.69 15.81
C TYR A 72 -6.04 -4.75 17.29
N CYS A 73 -5.71 -3.65 18.03
CA CYS A 73 -5.98 -3.51 19.47
C CYS A 73 -5.45 -4.69 20.33
N ASP A 74 -4.44 -5.43 19.88
CA ASP A 74 -3.93 -6.65 20.51
C ASP A 74 -5.01 -7.74 20.78
N ARG A 75 -6.17 -7.62 20.15
CA ARG A 75 -7.31 -8.52 20.33
C ARG A 75 -7.70 -9.27 19.05
N PHE A 76 -7.33 -8.73 17.92
CA PHE A 76 -7.62 -9.34 16.62
C PHE A 76 -6.34 -9.52 15.83
N SER A 77 -6.18 -10.69 15.24
CA SER A 77 -5.20 -10.89 14.17
C SER A 77 -5.73 -10.27 12.89
N VAL A 78 -4.85 -9.65 12.13
CA VAL A 78 -5.15 -9.03 10.82
C VAL A 78 -4.31 -9.72 9.78
N HIS A 79 -4.94 -10.17 8.69
CA HIS A 79 -4.27 -10.71 7.53
C HIS A 79 -4.73 -9.95 6.29
N ILE A 80 -3.79 -9.26 5.63
CA ILE A 80 -4.03 -8.44 4.45
C ILE A 80 -3.32 -9.08 3.27
N GLN A 81 -4.05 -9.32 2.20
CA GLN A 81 -3.49 -9.81 0.94
C GLN A 81 -4.05 -8.99 -0.22
N GLY A 82 -3.26 -8.83 -1.27
CA GLY A 82 -3.76 -8.11 -2.42
C GLY A 82 -2.77 -8.03 -3.58
N VAL A 83 -3.20 -7.28 -4.57
CA VAL A 83 -2.43 -6.94 -5.76
C VAL A 83 -2.53 -5.45 -6.03
N THR A 84 -1.41 -4.85 -6.38
CA THR A 84 -1.34 -3.45 -6.83
C THR A 84 -0.76 -3.41 -8.23
N THR A 85 -1.44 -2.71 -9.13
CA THR A 85 -0.89 -2.30 -10.42
C THR A 85 -0.55 -0.83 -10.34
N THR A 86 0.71 -0.49 -10.59
CA THR A 86 1.21 0.90 -10.63
C THR A 86 1.57 1.24 -12.06
N GLU A 87 1.02 2.32 -12.60
CA GLU A 87 1.19 2.75 -13.98
C GLU A 87 1.50 4.24 -14.07
N ALA A 88 2.50 4.61 -14.87
CA ALA A 88 2.73 5.99 -15.27
C ALA A 88 1.81 6.33 -16.46
N ASP A 89 0.58 6.76 -16.18
CA ASP A 89 -0.53 6.80 -17.14
C ASP A 89 -0.69 8.15 -17.86
N ALA A 90 -0.07 9.22 -17.37
CA ALA A 90 -0.13 10.53 -18.01
C ALA A 90 1.12 11.38 -17.75
N VAL A 91 1.43 12.26 -18.70
CA VAL A 91 2.43 13.31 -18.56
C VAL A 91 1.86 14.62 -19.11
N GLY A 92 2.16 15.73 -18.44
CA GLY A 92 1.61 17.02 -18.86
C GLY A 92 2.18 18.19 -18.07
N ARG A 93 1.39 19.22 -17.96
CA ARG A 93 1.66 20.41 -17.15
C ARG A 93 0.58 20.56 -16.07
N MET A 94 0.97 21.12 -14.94
CA MET A 94 0.06 21.40 -13.82
C MET A 94 0.15 22.88 -13.46
N ILE A 95 -0.99 23.52 -13.31
CA ILE A 95 -1.10 24.89 -12.81
C ILE A 95 -1.39 24.79 -11.31
N LEU A 96 -0.50 25.38 -10.51
CA LEU A 96 -0.66 25.44 -9.06
C LEU A 96 -1.66 26.53 -8.65
N PRO A 97 -2.22 26.48 -7.44
CA PRO A 97 -3.17 27.49 -6.96
C PRO A 97 -2.62 28.92 -6.98
N GLU A 98 -1.32 29.08 -6.77
CA GLU A 98 -0.63 30.38 -6.83
C GLU A 98 -0.43 30.92 -8.24
N GLY A 99 -0.78 30.12 -9.27
CA GLY A 99 -0.67 30.50 -10.68
C GLY A 99 0.60 30.00 -11.37
N ASP A 100 1.54 29.42 -10.63
CA ASP A 100 2.76 28.83 -11.19
C ASP A 100 2.41 27.58 -12.04
N THR A 101 3.18 27.39 -13.11
CA THR A 101 2.97 26.26 -14.02
C THR A 101 4.17 25.32 -13.99
N LEU A 102 3.95 24.10 -13.54
CA LEU A 102 4.96 23.04 -13.60
C LEU A 102 4.86 22.29 -14.93
N GLN A 103 6.01 22.08 -15.56
CA GLN A 103 6.13 21.32 -16.81
C GLN A 103 6.56 19.88 -16.53
N ASN A 104 6.25 18.98 -17.46
CA ASN A 104 6.66 17.58 -17.38
C ASN A 104 6.22 16.88 -16.08
N VAL A 105 5.02 17.20 -15.62
CA VAL A 105 4.43 16.52 -14.46
C VAL A 105 3.98 15.13 -14.89
N LEU A 106 4.49 14.10 -14.20
CA LEU A 106 4.13 12.70 -14.42
C LEU A 106 3.01 12.31 -13.46
N ARG A 107 1.92 11.75 -13.98
CA ARG A 107 0.90 11.11 -13.16
C ARG A 107 1.18 9.61 -13.05
N VAL A 108 1.15 9.11 -11.82
CA VAL A 108 1.27 7.69 -11.50
C VAL A 108 -0.04 7.24 -10.88
N HIS A 109 -0.67 6.25 -11.48
CA HIS A 109 -1.91 5.61 -11.00
C HIS A 109 -1.55 4.29 -10.32
N LEU A 110 -1.98 4.13 -9.07
CA LEU A 110 -1.92 2.89 -8.32
C LEU A 110 -3.34 2.34 -8.19
N SER A 111 -3.60 1.20 -8.79
CA SER A 111 -4.85 0.45 -8.64
C SER A 111 -4.61 -0.76 -7.75
N LYS A 112 -5.17 -0.73 -6.56
CA LYS A 112 -4.96 -1.72 -5.50
C LYS A 112 -6.25 -2.48 -5.22
N LYS A 113 -6.18 -3.81 -5.19
CA LYS A 113 -7.24 -4.70 -4.73
C LYS A 113 -6.80 -5.42 -3.46
N VAL A 114 -7.63 -5.38 -2.42
CA VAL A 114 -7.26 -5.82 -1.07
C VAL A 114 -8.34 -6.71 -0.49
N VAL A 115 -7.93 -7.87 0.00
CA VAL A 115 -8.74 -8.70 0.90
C VAL A 115 -8.15 -8.59 2.30
N GLU A 116 -8.98 -8.23 3.27
CA GLU A 116 -8.61 -8.17 4.68
C GLU A 116 -9.44 -9.17 5.48
N LYS A 117 -8.77 -9.93 6.33
CA LYS A 117 -9.39 -10.86 7.26
C LYS A 117 -8.98 -10.50 8.68
N MET A 118 -9.98 -10.33 9.55
CA MET A 118 -9.78 -10.15 10.98
C MET A 118 -10.35 -11.32 11.75
N GLU A 119 -9.59 -11.84 12.72
CA GLU A 119 -10.00 -12.94 13.59
C GLU A 119 -9.66 -12.64 15.04
N PRO A 120 -10.57 -12.92 16.01
CA PRO A 120 -10.26 -12.75 17.42
C PRO A 120 -9.07 -13.61 17.85
N ILE A 121 -8.20 -13.06 18.70
CA ILE A 121 -7.08 -13.81 19.30
C ILE A 121 -7.56 -14.37 20.63
N PHE A 122 -7.86 -15.66 20.68
CA PHE A 122 -8.36 -16.33 21.89
C PHE A 122 -7.25 -16.76 22.87
N ASN A 123 -5.99 -16.91 22.39
CA ASN A 123 -4.84 -17.26 23.21
C ASN A 123 -3.62 -16.45 22.81
N TYR A 124 -3.18 -15.55 23.67
CA TYR A 124 -2.01 -14.69 23.46
C TYR A 124 -0.68 -15.47 23.32
N ASN A 125 -0.66 -16.74 23.77
CA ASN A 125 0.52 -17.59 23.74
C ASN A 125 0.72 -18.35 22.41
N MET A 126 -0.19 -18.20 21.45
CA MET A 126 -0.07 -18.84 20.14
C MET A 126 0.35 -17.86 19.03
N ILE A 127 1.25 -16.94 19.33
CA ILE A 127 2.01 -16.30 18.25
C ILE A 127 3.04 -17.34 17.81
N THR A 128 2.60 -18.25 16.96
CA THR A 128 3.51 -19.15 16.27
C THR A 128 4.39 -18.28 15.37
N THR A 129 5.68 -18.24 15.71
CA THR A 129 6.68 -17.84 14.75
C THR A 129 6.63 -18.87 13.64
N ASP A 130 6.03 -18.54 12.51
CA ASP A 130 5.99 -19.39 11.31
C ASP A 130 7.46 -19.68 10.95
N THR A 131 7.96 -20.85 11.32
CA THR A 131 9.30 -21.31 10.97
C THR A 131 9.37 -21.88 9.56
N ILE A 132 8.21 -22.01 8.90
CA ILE A 132 8.11 -22.46 7.51
C ILE A 132 8.41 -21.28 6.58
N PRO A 133 9.30 -21.43 5.59
CA PRO A 133 9.53 -20.39 4.58
C PRO A 133 8.21 -19.99 3.95
N PHE A 134 7.90 -18.69 4.02
CA PHE A 134 6.70 -18.14 3.40
C PHE A 134 6.91 -18.01 1.89
N VAL A 135 5.99 -18.56 1.11
CA VAL A 135 5.91 -18.37 -0.33
C VAL A 135 4.55 -17.79 -0.67
N ILE A 136 4.54 -16.63 -1.32
CA ILE A 136 3.29 -16.00 -1.74
C ILE A 136 2.62 -16.86 -2.84
N CYS A 137 1.35 -17.17 -2.65
CA CYS A 137 0.54 -17.87 -3.63
C CYS A 137 -0.37 -16.86 -4.37
N ARG A 138 0.06 -16.42 -5.55
CA ARG A 138 -0.67 -15.44 -6.38
C ARG A 138 -2.06 -15.94 -6.76
N ASP A 139 -2.16 -17.19 -7.21
CA ASP A 139 -3.43 -17.80 -7.59
C ASP A 139 -4.43 -17.83 -6.43
N SER A 140 -3.95 -18.02 -5.20
CA SER A 140 -4.79 -17.95 -4.00
C SER A 140 -5.29 -16.53 -3.73
N ILE A 141 -4.46 -15.52 -3.96
CA ILE A 141 -4.86 -14.11 -3.81
C ILE A 141 -5.90 -13.76 -4.87
N ASP A 142 -5.65 -14.10 -6.13
CA ASP A 142 -6.59 -13.86 -7.23
C ASP A 142 -7.91 -14.58 -7.02
N TYR A 143 -7.87 -15.84 -6.54
CA TYR A 143 -9.07 -16.57 -6.18
C TYR A 143 -9.87 -15.85 -5.09
N ARG A 144 -9.23 -15.38 -4.03
CA ARG A 144 -9.89 -14.66 -2.94
C ARG A 144 -10.48 -13.34 -3.41
N LEU A 145 -9.74 -12.54 -4.19
CA LEU A 145 -10.22 -11.28 -4.76
C LEU A 145 -11.46 -11.46 -5.65
N ASN A 146 -11.57 -12.61 -6.31
CA ASN A 146 -12.69 -12.90 -7.20
C ASN A 146 -13.89 -13.57 -6.49
N ASN A 147 -13.68 -14.25 -5.37
CA ASN A 147 -14.68 -15.11 -4.74
C ASN A 147 -15.02 -14.75 -3.29
N ASP A 148 -14.14 -14.01 -2.58
CA ASP A 148 -14.43 -13.56 -1.22
C ASP A 148 -15.60 -12.56 -1.24
N SER A 149 -16.40 -12.62 -0.20
CA SER A 149 -17.62 -11.80 -0.10
C SER A 149 -17.37 -10.30 0.05
N THR A 150 -16.15 -9.92 0.45
CA THR A 150 -15.80 -8.53 0.71
C THR A 150 -14.34 -8.27 0.32
N HIS A 151 -14.12 -7.24 -0.49
CA HIS A 151 -12.78 -6.71 -0.82
C HIS A 151 -12.85 -5.20 -1.03
N PHE A 152 -11.69 -4.55 -0.92
CA PHE A 152 -11.52 -3.14 -1.25
C PHE A 152 -10.83 -2.99 -2.60
N GLU A 153 -11.28 -2.03 -3.39
CA GLU A 153 -10.53 -1.48 -4.51
C GLU A 153 -10.17 -0.03 -4.20
N ILE A 154 -8.88 0.30 -4.33
CA ILE A 154 -8.35 1.61 -4.00
C ILE A 154 -7.55 2.11 -5.20
N ASP A 155 -8.03 3.19 -5.81
CA ASP A 155 -7.32 3.91 -6.85
C ASP A 155 -6.67 5.15 -6.24
N THR A 156 -5.37 5.32 -6.48
CA THR A 156 -4.59 6.47 -6.03
C THR A 156 -3.87 7.08 -7.22
N TRP A 157 -4.04 8.37 -7.44
CA TRP A 157 -3.29 9.11 -8.45
C TRP A 157 -2.34 10.09 -7.76
N LEU A 158 -1.08 10.02 -8.16
CA LEU A 158 0.02 10.81 -7.63
C LEU A 158 0.66 11.61 -8.75
N TRP A 159 0.83 12.92 -8.56
CA TRP A 159 1.48 13.78 -9.54
C TRP A 159 2.88 14.14 -9.06
N TYR A 160 3.87 13.80 -9.86
CA TYR A 160 5.29 14.04 -9.59
C TYR A 160 5.85 15.10 -10.55
N ALA A 161 6.62 16.01 -10.03
CA ALA A 161 7.37 16.97 -10.82
C ALA A 161 8.86 16.95 -10.45
N ASN A 162 9.71 17.29 -11.42
CA ASN A 162 11.14 17.38 -11.18
C ASN A 162 11.46 18.47 -10.13
N GLY A 163 12.38 18.17 -9.23
CA GLY A 163 12.76 19.06 -8.13
C GLY A 163 11.92 18.90 -6.85
N TYR A 164 10.84 18.14 -6.89
CA TYR A 164 10.02 17.84 -5.71
C TYR A 164 10.31 16.43 -5.21
N ARG A 165 10.50 16.32 -3.89
CA ARG A 165 10.80 15.02 -3.23
C ARG A 165 9.58 14.12 -3.11
N TYR A 166 8.38 14.72 -3.01
CA TYR A 166 7.10 14.04 -2.80
C TYR A 166 6.16 14.38 -3.97
N PRO A 167 5.08 13.61 -4.15
CA PRO A 167 4.03 14.01 -5.07
C PRO A 167 3.51 15.40 -4.67
N ILE A 168 3.31 16.26 -5.66
CA ILE A 168 2.79 17.63 -5.48
C ILE A 168 1.29 17.66 -5.30
N PHE A 169 0.60 16.60 -5.73
CA PHE A 169 -0.82 16.42 -5.56
C PHE A 169 -1.12 14.92 -5.48
N GLU A 170 -2.08 14.57 -4.66
CA GLU A 170 -2.59 13.19 -4.51
C GLU A 170 -4.12 13.22 -4.48
N THR A 171 -4.75 12.27 -5.18
CA THR A 171 -6.16 11.96 -5.00
C THR A 171 -6.35 10.47 -4.86
N LYS A 172 -7.24 10.07 -3.98
CA LYS A 172 -7.52 8.68 -3.65
C LYS A 172 -9.02 8.43 -3.69
N GLN A 173 -9.40 7.33 -4.30
CA GLN A 173 -10.76 6.81 -4.30
C GLN A 173 -10.74 5.38 -3.80
N ALA A 174 -11.61 5.06 -2.85
CA ALA A 174 -11.75 3.70 -2.36
C ALA A 174 -13.19 3.24 -2.50
N ARG A 175 -13.35 1.97 -2.87
CA ARG A 175 -14.63 1.30 -3.04
C ARG A 175 -14.60 0.00 -2.26
N LEU A 176 -15.63 -0.20 -1.44
CA LEU A 176 -15.89 -1.46 -0.77
C LEU A 176 -16.85 -2.28 -1.63
N PHE A 177 -16.44 -3.48 -1.99
CA PHE A 177 -17.28 -4.44 -2.67
C PHE A 177 -17.78 -5.50 -1.71
N LYS A 178 -19.07 -5.81 -1.79
CA LYS A 178 -19.70 -6.88 -1.07
C LYS A 178 -20.51 -7.72 -2.05
N LYS A 179 -20.20 -9.02 -2.15
CA LYS A 179 -20.84 -9.94 -3.12
C LYS A 179 -20.77 -9.43 -4.57
N LYS A 180 -19.62 -8.89 -4.98
CA LYS A 180 -19.34 -8.34 -6.33
C LYS A 180 -20.09 -7.04 -6.68
N GLU A 181 -20.81 -6.44 -5.76
CA GLU A 181 -21.45 -5.14 -5.93
C GLU A 181 -20.72 -4.07 -5.12
N ALA A 182 -20.55 -2.89 -5.69
CA ALA A 182 -19.99 -1.75 -4.97
C ALA A 182 -20.98 -1.33 -3.87
N TYR A 183 -20.56 -1.43 -2.62
CA TYR A 183 -21.40 -1.14 -1.45
C TYR A 183 -21.20 0.28 -0.94
N GLU A 184 -19.97 0.75 -0.94
CA GLU A 184 -19.59 2.05 -0.42
C GLU A 184 -18.43 2.63 -1.24
N GLN A 185 -18.48 3.92 -1.46
CA GLN A 185 -17.44 4.66 -2.18
C GLN A 185 -17.11 5.94 -1.42
N PHE A 186 -15.83 6.21 -1.25
CA PHE A 186 -15.35 7.47 -0.70
C PHE A 186 -14.08 7.92 -1.45
N GLY A 187 -13.84 9.21 -1.43
CA GLY A 187 -12.67 9.81 -2.07
C GLY A 187 -12.10 10.94 -1.25
N VAL A 188 -10.80 11.18 -1.40
CA VAL A 188 -10.08 12.25 -0.74
C VAL A 188 -8.97 12.76 -1.65
N SER A 189 -8.69 14.06 -1.60
CA SER A 189 -7.61 14.68 -2.36
C SER A 189 -6.75 15.51 -1.42
N TYR A 190 -5.44 15.47 -1.66
CA TYR A 190 -4.43 16.22 -0.91
C TYR A 190 -3.58 17.03 -1.88
N TYR A 191 -3.26 18.27 -1.43
CA TYR A 191 -2.38 19.21 -2.10
C TYR A 191 -1.27 19.66 -1.13
#